data_1f0ca750cbe9fe7ba46c9be7027a6a5f
#
_entry.id   1f0ca750cbe9fe7ba46c9be7027a6a5f
#
_cell.length_a   1.000
_cell.length_b   1.000
_cell.length_c   1.000
_cell.angle_alpha   90.00
_cell.angle_beta   90.00
_cell.angle_gamma   90.00
#
_symmetry.space_group_name_H-M   'P 1'
#
loop_
_entity.id
_entity.type
_entity.pdbx_description
1 polymer ?
#
loop_
_entity_poly.entity_id
_entity_poly.type
_entity_poly.pdbx_seq_one_letter_code
_entity_poly.pdbx_strand_id
1 'polypeptide(L)'
;SISDIAEHSYMPALTTLENMIKANGQYFKVAFSISGVGMEQLELHAPQVLEKLQDLNKTGCVEFLAEPYSHGLASLVNEESFKAEVQRQAAKMEEYFGKKPQVLRNSSLIYSDDIGLQASQMGFAGMLTEGAKHVLGWKSPHYVYNCALAPKLKLLLRDVRLSDDVSLRFNNSNWDGYPLFADNYINQIAALPQEEQVINIFMELSALGIAQPLSSNILEFLKALPACAKEKGITFSTPIEICKKMKSVGELNVPDTLSWVDEERDVSTWLGNSMQREAFNKLYSVADRVRIANDPRINQDWDYLQ
;
A
#
# COMPACT_ATOMS: atom_id res chain seq x y z
N SER A 1 21.00 -2.68 -5.74
CA SER A 1 20.49 -1.74 -6.77
C SER A 1 19.04 -2.07 -7.15
N ILE A 2 18.37 -1.17 -7.88
CA ILE A 2 17.03 -1.45 -8.43
C ILE A 2 17.07 -2.66 -9.36
N SER A 3 18.13 -2.82 -10.14
CA SER A 3 18.28 -3.98 -11.03
C SER A 3 18.33 -5.29 -10.24
N ASP A 4 19.04 -5.32 -9.10
CA ASP A 4 19.11 -6.51 -8.25
C ASP A 4 17.75 -6.84 -7.63
N ILE A 5 17.03 -5.83 -7.16
CA ILE A 5 15.70 -6.02 -6.60
C ILE A 5 14.73 -6.51 -7.68
N ALA A 6 14.83 -5.97 -8.89
CA ALA A 6 14.04 -6.43 -10.03
C ALA A 6 14.28 -7.90 -10.35
N GLU A 7 15.53 -8.34 -10.37
CA GLU A 7 15.91 -9.72 -10.66
C GLU A 7 15.48 -10.71 -9.56
N HIS A 8 15.74 -10.35 -8.29
CA HIS A 8 15.54 -11.27 -7.16
C HIS A 8 14.18 -11.19 -6.50
N SER A 9 13.39 -10.18 -6.81
CA SER A 9 12.08 -9.98 -6.21
C SER A 9 11.00 -9.62 -7.24
N TYR A 10 11.08 -8.44 -7.87
CA TYR A 10 9.97 -7.92 -8.64
C TYR A 10 9.59 -8.82 -9.82
N MET A 11 10.52 -9.24 -10.64
CA MET A 11 10.22 -10.08 -11.79
C MET A 11 9.71 -11.47 -11.40
N PRO A 12 10.33 -12.21 -10.45
CA PRO A 12 9.79 -13.46 -9.98
C PRO A 12 8.40 -13.33 -9.36
N ALA A 13 8.18 -12.31 -8.52
CA ALA A 13 6.90 -12.08 -7.86
C ALA A 13 5.80 -11.71 -8.86
N LEU A 14 6.05 -10.75 -9.75
CA LEU A 14 5.07 -10.32 -10.75
C LEU A 14 4.75 -11.42 -11.77
N THR A 15 5.73 -12.21 -12.16
CA THR A 15 5.51 -13.37 -13.03
C THR A 15 4.63 -14.41 -12.34
N THR A 16 4.86 -14.67 -11.06
CA THR A 16 4.02 -15.55 -10.24
C THR A 16 2.59 -15.03 -10.16
N LEU A 17 2.40 -13.75 -9.87
CA LEU A 17 1.07 -13.12 -9.81
C LEU A 17 0.34 -13.20 -11.15
N GLU A 18 1.03 -12.96 -12.27
CA GLU A 18 0.46 -13.12 -13.61
C GLU A 18 -0.02 -14.54 -13.86
N ASN A 19 0.80 -15.53 -13.52
CA ASN A 19 0.43 -16.94 -13.65
C ASN A 19 -0.75 -17.32 -12.76
N MET A 20 -0.82 -16.78 -11.56
CA MET A 20 -1.96 -16.97 -10.63
C MET A 20 -3.25 -16.39 -11.23
N ILE A 21 -3.20 -15.22 -11.82
CA ILE A 21 -4.34 -14.60 -12.49
C ILE A 21 -4.78 -15.45 -13.68
N LYS A 22 -3.87 -15.88 -14.53
CA LYS A 22 -4.17 -16.72 -15.70
C LYS A 22 -4.76 -18.08 -15.31
N ALA A 23 -4.25 -18.69 -14.24
CA ALA A 23 -4.72 -19.98 -13.75
C ALA A 23 -6.09 -19.92 -13.06
N ASN A 24 -6.48 -18.76 -12.50
CA ASN A 24 -7.69 -18.59 -11.70
C ASN A 24 -8.73 -17.64 -12.35
N GLY A 25 -8.44 -17.11 -13.53
CA GLY A 25 -9.32 -16.16 -14.23
C GLY A 25 -9.57 -14.89 -13.40
N GLN A 26 -10.82 -14.46 -13.35
CA GLN A 26 -11.23 -13.26 -12.61
C GLN A 26 -11.32 -13.45 -11.09
N TYR A 27 -11.01 -14.64 -10.58
CA TYR A 27 -11.11 -14.96 -9.16
C TYR A 27 -9.99 -14.33 -8.33
N PHE A 28 -8.72 -14.41 -8.80
CA PHE A 28 -7.60 -13.81 -8.10
C PHE A 28 -7.37 -12.37 -8.57
N LYS A 29 -7.30 -11.44 -7.61
CA LYS A 29 -7.10 -10.02 -7.87
C LYS A 29 -6.08 -9.42 -6.90
N VAL A 30 -5.37 -8.39 -7.33
CA VAL A 30 -4.32 -7.73 -6.57
C VAL A 30 -4.29 -6.23 -6.92
N ALA A 31 -3.75 -5.42 -6.01
CA ALA A 31 -3.50 -4.01 -6.25
C ALA A 31 -2.03 -3.66 -6.00
N PHE A 32 -1.53 -2.68 -6.72
CA PHE A 32 -0.17 -2.16 -6.59
C PHE A 32 -0.18 -0.66 -6.29
N SER A 33 0.76 -0.25 -5.43
CA SER A 33 1.06 1.14 -5.17
C SER A 33 2.52 1.39 -5.52
N ILE A 34 2.79 2.35 -6.39
CA ILE A 34 4.14 2.66 -6.89
C ILE A 34 4.30 4.17 -6.91
N SER A 35 5.34 4.69 -6.24
CA SER A 35 5.64 6.12 -6.28
C SER A 35 6.08 6.59 -7.66
N GLY A 36 5.95 7.87 -7.96
CA GLY A 36 6.43 8.44 -9.20
C GLY A 36 7.93 8.28 -9.38
N VAL A 37 8.70 8.52 -8.32
CA VAL A 37 10.16 8.27 -8.31
C VAL A 37 10.47 6.79 -8.50
N GLY A 38 9.68 5.90 -7.89
CA GLY A 38 9.80 4.47 -8.12
C GLY A 38 9.61 4.10 -9.60
N MET A 39 8.63 4.69 -10.27
CA MET A 39 8.40 4.51 -11.70
C MET A 39 9.60 5.00 -12.53
N GLU A 40 10.14 6.17 -12.23
CA GLU A 40 11.34 6.70 -12.91
C GLU A 40 12.55 5.78 -12.74
N GLN A 41 12.75 5.25 -11.55
CA GLN A 41 13.82 4.29 -11.28
C GLN A 41 13.64 2.99 -12.08
N LEU A 42 12.42 2.51 -12.20
CA LEU A 42 12.12 1.33 -13.02
C LEU A 42 12.32 1.62 -14.51
N GLU A 43 11.91 2.79 -15.01
CA GLU A 43 12.16 3.21 -16.40
C GLU A 43 13.65 3.15 -16.75
N LEU A 44 14.49 3.64 -15.85
CA LEU A 44 15.93 3.76 -16.08
C LEU A 44 16.68 2.43 -15.91
N HIS A 45 16.30 1.63 -14.94
CA HIS A 45 17.13 0.52 -14.48
C HIS A 45 16.49 -0.87 -14.62
N ALA A 46 15.18 -0.94 -14.79
CA ALA A 46 14.45 -2.20 -14.88
C ALA A 46 13.15 -2.06 -15.70
N PRO A 47 13.21 -1.60 -16.95
CA PRO A 47 12.01 -1.36 -17.77
C PRO A 47 11.15 -2.61 -17.96
N GLN A 48 11.73 -3.80 -17.88
CA GLN A 48 10.99 -5.06 -17.95
C GLN A 48 9.96 -5.22 -16.82
N VAL A 49 10.18 -4.58 -15.67
CA VAL A 49 9.21 -4.57 -14.56
C VAL A 49 7.96 -3.78 -14.97
N LEU A 50 8.14 -2.61 -15.60
CA LEU A 50 7.01 -1.81 -16.08
C LEU A 50 6.23 -2.52 -17.18
N GLU A 51 6.90 -3.19 -18.10
CA GLU A 51 6.25 -4.01 -19.13
C GLU A 51 5.41 -5.10 -18.48
N LYS A 52 5.95 -5.78 -17.46
CA LYS A 52 5.22 -6.81 -16.72
C LYS A 52 3.99 -6.23 -15.99
N LEU A 53 4.11 -5.06 -15.38
CA LEU A 53 2.98 -4.38 -14.75
C LEU A 53 1.90 -3.98 -15.77
N GLN A 54 2.29 -3.56 -16.97
CA GLN A 54 1.35 -3.28 -18.05
C GLN A 54 0.65 -4.55 -18.54
N ASP A 55 1.36 -5.67 -18.64
CA ASP A 55 0.76 -6.97 -18.95
C ASP A 55 -0.26 -7.41 -17.88
N LEU A 56 0.09 -7.25 -16.62
CA LEU A 56 -0.81 -7.48 -15.49
C LEU A 56 -2.05 -6.59 -15.55
N ASN A 57 -1.89 -5.32 -15.89
CA ASN A 57 -3.00 -4.37 -16.04
C ASN A 57 -4.01 -4.84 -17.10
N LYS A 58 -3.55 -5.44 -18.19
CA LYS A 58 -4.40 -5.94 -19.29
C LYS A 58 -5.30 -7.11 -18.87
N THR A 59 -4.99 -7.78 -17.78
CA THR A 59 -5.79 -8.91 -17.28
C THR A 59 -7.15 -8.50 -16.73
N GLY A 60 -7.32 -7.23 -16.36
CA GLY A 60 -8.51 -6.72 -15.67
C GLY A 60 -8.64 -7.12 -14.21
N CYS A 61 -7.62 -7.79 -13.65
CA CYS A 61 -7.60 -8.28 -12.26
C CYS A 61 -6.68 -7.47 -11.33
N VAL A 62 -6.17 -6.33 -11.80
CA VAL A 62 -5.19 -5.51 -11.10
C VAL A 62 -5.67 -4.07 -11.00
N GLU A 63 -5.51 -3.50 -9.82
CA GLU A 63 -5.74 -2.07 -9.57
C GLU A 63 -4.43 -1.38 -9.25
N PHE A 64 -4.23 -0.16 -9.80
CA PHE A 64 -3.12 0.72 -9.42
C PHE A 64 -3.63 1.84 -8.54
N LEU A 65 -2.92 2.07 -7.42
CA LEU A 65 -3.30 3.04 -6.40
C LEU A 65 -2.57 4.36 -6.61
N ALA A 66 -3.14 5.44 -6.07
CA ALA A 66 -2.45 6.71 -5.93
C ALA A 66 -1.55 6.69 -4.70
N GLU A 67 -0.44 7.40 -4.76
CA GLU A 67 0.41 7.72 -3.61
C GLU A 67 1.20 9.02 -3.87
N PRO A 68 1.87 9.60 -2.88
CA PRO A 68 2.75 10.74 -3.13
C PRO A 68 3.86 10.39 -4.12
N TYR A 69 4.15 11.32 -5.03
CA TYR A 69 5.11 11.10 -6.11
C TYR A 69 6.49 10.68 -5.62
N SER A 70 7.01 11.37 -4.61
CA SER A 70 8.34 11.13 -4.05
C SER A 70 8.36 10.12 -2.89
N HIS A 71 7.20 9.57 -2.54
CA HIS A 71 7.04 8.73 -1.34
C HIS A 71 7.53 9.43 -0.05
N GLY A 72 7.37 10.74 -0.01
CA GLY A 72 7.84 11.59 1.08
C GLY A 72 6.76 11.91 2.12
N LEU A 73 7.04 12.92 2.95
CA LEU A 73 6.22 13.31 4.10
C LEU A 73 5.32 14.52 3.80
N ALA A 74 4.97 14.77 2.55
CA ALA A 74 4.20 15.95 2.14
C ALA A 74 2.86 16.10 2.89
N SER A 75 2.22 14.98 3.25
CA SER A 75 0.98 15.00 4.03
C SER A 75 1.12 15.58 5.43
N LEU A 76 2.33 15.64 5.97
CA LEU A 76 2.64 16.23 7.27
C LEU A 76 3.03 17.71 7.18
N VAL A 77 3.11 18.26 5.98
CA VAL A 77 3.52 19.65 5.72
C VAL A 77 2.30 20.55 5.55
N ASN A 78 1.61 20.40 4.45
CA ASN A 78 0.40 21.15 4.13
C ASN A 78 -0.40 20.49 3.01
N GLU A 79 -1.63 20.95 2.85
CA GLU A 79 -2.58 20.43 1.88
C GLU A 79 -2.11 20.59 0.43
N GLU A 80 -1.50 21.73 0.09
CA GLU A 80 -1.06 22.01 -1.30
C GLU A 80 0.07 21.06 -1.72
N SER A 81 1.07 20.86 -0.86
CA SER A 81 2.19 19.95 -1.12
C SER A 81 1.70 18.52 -1.27
N PHE A 82 0.83 18.07 -0.38
CA PHE A 82 0.25 16.73 -0.45
C PHE A 82 -0.55 16.51 -1.73
N LYS A 83 -1.45 17.45 -2.04
CA LYS A 83 -2.26 17.41 -3.26
C LYS A 83 -1.40 17.37 -4.53
N ALA A 84 -0.38 18.22 -4.62
CA ALA A 84 0.51 18.28 -5.77
C ALA A 84 1.25 16.94 -6.00
N GLU A 85 1.79 16.35 -4.92
CA GLU A 85 2.48 15.07 -4.95
C GLU A 85 1.56 13.93 -5.41
N VAL A 86 0.38 13.84 -4.85
CA VAL A 86 -0.59 12.80 -5.19
C VAL A 86 -1.11 12.95 -6.62
N GLN A 87 -1.48 14.16 -7.04
CA GLN A 87 -1.98 14.40 -8.39
C GLN A 87 -0.94 14.13 -9.47
N ARG A 88 0.32 14.45 -9.21
CA ARG A 88 1.43 14.17 -10.13
C ARG A 88 1.62 12.68 -10.33
N GLN A 89 1.62 11.89 -9.25
CA GLN A 89 1.72 10.44 -9.33
C GLN A 89 0.49 9.82 -10.02
N ALA A 90 -0.71 10.28 -9.69
CA ALA A 90 -1.94 9.80 -10.31
C ALA A 90 -1.94 10.00 -11.84
N ALA A 91 -1.44 11.14 -12.32
CA ALA A 91 -1.28 11.40 -13.75
C ALA A 91 -0.31 10.42 -14.41
N LYS A 92 0.79 10.06 -13.73
CA LYS A 92 1.74 9.07 -14.22
C LYS A 92 1.12 7.66 -14.28
N MET A 93 0.31 7.29 -13.28
CA MET A 93 -0.43 6.01 -13.30
C MET A 93 -1.42 5.95 -14.47
N GLU A 94 -2.14 7.03 -14.74
CA GLU A 94 -3.07 7.11 -15.87
C GLU A 94 -2.34 6.99 -17.21
N GLU A 95 -1.18 7.63 -17.36
CA GLU A 95 -0.32 7.52 -18.54
C GLU A 95 0.13 6.07 -18.80
N TYR A 96 0.61 5.36 -17.77
CA TYR A 96 1.12 4.00 -17.91
C TYR A 96 0.04 2.93 -18.02
N PHE A 97 -1.07 3.08 -17.31
CA PHE A 97 -2.07 2.02 -17.09
C PHE A 97 -3.46 2.38 -17.60
N GLY A 98 -3.66 3.58 -18.12
CA GLY A 98 -4.89 4.00 -18.80
C GLY A 98 -6.07 4.34 -17.89
N LYS A 99 -5.90 4.29 -16.57
CA LYS A 99 -6.94 4.63 -15.60
C LYS A 99 -6.40 5.54 -14.51
N LYS A 100 -7.19 6.54 -14.15
CA LYS A 100 -6.90 7.38 -13.00
C LYS A 100 -7.12 6.58 -11.70
N PRO A 101 -6.15 6.57 -10.77
CA PRO A 101 -6.33 5.92 -9.47
C PRO A 101 -7.53 6.49 -8.70
N GLN A 102 -8.26 5.61 -8.03
CA GLN A 102 -9.47 5.95 -7.27
C GLN A 102 -9.32 5.72 -5.77
N VAL A 103 -8.25 5.04 -5.36
CA VAL A 103 -7.93 4.76 -3.96
C VAL A 103 -6.51 5.22 -3.68
N LEU A 104 -6.32 5.86 -2.52
CA LEU A 104 -5.04 6.44 -2.10
C LEU A 104 -4.35 5.55 -1.06
N ARG A 105 -3.08 5.33 -1.25
CA ARG A 105 -2.17 4.78 -0.25
C ARG A 105 -1.08 5.81 0.03
N ASN A 106 -1.13 6.48 1.17
CA ASN A 106 -0.12 7.45 1.54
C ASN A 106 1.21 6.79 1.91
N SER A 107 2.30 7.54 1.83
CA SER A 107 3.64 7.08 2.21
C SER A 107 3.59 6.40 3.58
N SER A 108 4.14 5.20 3.68
CA SER A 108 4.21 4.41 4.93
C SER A 108 2.87 4.25 5.67
N LEU A 109 1.77 4.27 4.94
CA LEU A 109 0.40 4.28 5.48
C LEU A 109 0.14 5.39 6.50
N ILE A 110 0.81 6.54 6.35
CA ILE A 110 0.57 7.72 7.18
C ILE A 110 -0.86 8.19 7.00
N TYR A 111 -1.60 8.28 8.09
CA TYR A 111 -3.00 8.64 8.08
C TYR A 111 -3.39 9.41 9.34
N SER A 112 -4.28 10.37 9.18
CA SER A 112 -5.06 11.03 10.22
C SER A 112 -6.41 11.45 9.63
N ASP A 113 -7.35 11.88 10.48
CA ASP A 113 -8.65 12.36 10.00
C ASP A 113 -8.49 13.54 9.03
N ASP A 114 -7.55 14.44 9.28
CA ASP A 114 -7.27 15.58 8.38
C ASP A 114 -6.71 15.12 7.02
N ILE A 115 -5.83 14.14 7.01
CA ILE A 115 -5.32 13.56 5.75
C ILE A 115 -6.45 12.87 4.99
N GLY A 116 -7.34 12.17 5.68
CA GLY A 116 -8.52 11.58 5.08
C GLY A 116 -9.45 12.62 4.46
N LEU A 117 -9.67 13.75 5.13
CA LEU A 117 -10.44 14.87 4.58
C LEU A 117 -9.84 15.38 3.27
N GLN A 118 -8.51 15.58 3.24
CA GLN A 118 -7.80 16.01 2.05
C GLN A 118 -7.94 14.98 0.90
N ALA A 119 -7.82 13.69 1.19
CA ALA A 119 -8.02 12.62 0.21
C ALA A 119 -9.45 12.65 -0.37
N SER A 120 -10.44 12.84 0.47
CA SER A 120 -11.84 12.99 0.03
C SER A 120 -12.04 14.21 -0.87
N GLN A 121 -11.44 15.33 -0.53
CA GLN A 121 -11.50 16.57 -1.33
C GLN A 121 -10.79 16.40 -2.70
N MET A 122 -9.78 15.55 -2.79
CA MET A 122 -9.17 15.18 -4.07
C MET A 122 -10.03 14.22 -4.91
N GLY A 123 -11.14 13.72 -4.38
CA GLY A 123 -12.09 12.85 -5.08
C GLY A 123 -11.81 11.35 -4.93
N PHE A 124 -10.94 10.92 -4.04
CA PHE A 124 -10.71 9.50 -3.79
C PHE A 124 -11.92 8.84 -3.10
N ALA A 125 -12.23 7.62 -3.54
CA ALA A 125 -13.32 6.82 -2.96
C ALA A 125 -12.89 6.12 -1.67
N GLY A 126 -11.61 5.84 -1.51
CA GLY A 126 -11.08 5.14 -0.36
C GLY A 126 -9.60 5.43 -0.13
N MET A 127 -9.13 5.03 1.05
CA MET A 127 -7.76 5.17 1.47
C MET A 127 -7.33 3.95 2.29
N LEU A 128 -6.10 3.49 2.07
CA LEU A 128 -5.50 2.44 2.86
C LEU A 128 -4.89 3.04 4.13
N THR A 129 -5.03 2.33 5.25
CA THR A 129 -4.43 2.73 6.52
C THR A 129 -3.99 1.51 7.33
N GLU A 130 -3.18 1.73 8.35
CA GLU A 130 -2.75 0.66 9.26
C GLU A 130 -3.89 0.31 10.23
N GLY A 131 -4.11 -0.98 10.45
CA GLY A 131 -5.00 -1.48 11.49
C GLY A 131 -4.36 -1.41 12.88
N ALA A 132 -3.93 -0.21 13.28
CA ALA A 132 -3.21 -0.01 14.52
C ALA A 132 -4.09 -0.25 15.75
N LYS A 133 -3.62 -1.10 16.66
CA LYS A 133 -4.37 -1.53 17.83
C LYS A 133 -4.77 -0.38 18.75
N HIS A 134 -3.90 0.62 18.91
CA HIS A 134 -4.19 1.79 19.75
C HIS A 134 -5.29 2.70 19.19
N VAL A 135 -5.54 2.65 17.87
CA VAL A 135 -6.64 3.37 17.22
C VAL A 135 -7.91 2.54 17.22
N LEU A 136 -7.80 1.26 16.92
CA LEU A 136 -8.95 0.34 16.88
C LEU A 136 -9.55 0.07 18.27
N GLY A 137 -8.71 -0.01 19.31
CA GLY A 137 -9.15 -0.46 20.63
C GLY A 137 -9.72 -1.88 20.54
N TRP A 138 -11.01 -2.01 20.83
CA TRP A 138 -11.74 -3.28 20.73
C TRP A 138 -12.31 -3.59 19.33
N LYS A 139 -12.27 -2.62 18.42
CA LYS A 139 -12.80 -2.80 17.06
C LYS A 139 -11.92 -3.73 16.24
N SER A 140 -12.52 -4.46 15.31
CA SER A 140 -11.81 -5.32 14.37
C SER A 140 -11.35 -4.52 13.13
N PRO A 141 -10.16 -4.81 12.57
CA PRO A 141 -9.74 -4.26 11.29
C PRO A 141 -10.47 -4.87 10.09
N HIS A 142 -11.33 -5.87 10.30
CA HIS A 142 -11.97 -6.66 9.25
C HIS A 142 -13.32 -6.11 8.79
N TYR A 143 -13.52 -4.81 8.96
CA TYR A 143 -14.68 -4.07 8.45
C TYR A 143 -14.21 -2.88 7.62
N VAL A 144 -15.09 -2.40 6.75
CA VAL A 144 -14.91 -1.11 6.08
C VAL A 144 -15.37 -0.01 7.03
N TYR A 145 -14.48 0.92 7.34
CA TYR A 145 -14.81 2.14 8.10
C TYR A 145 -14.89 3.34 7.16
N ASN A 146 -15.33 4.47 7.67
CA ASN A 146 -15.23 5.74 6.98
C ASN A 146 -14.41 6.75 7.80
N CYS A 147 -13.85 7.74 7.12
CA CYS A 147 -13.14 8.85 7.75
C CYS A 147 -14.10 9.67 8.61
N ALA A 148 -13.68 10.04 9.82
CA ALA A 148 -14.51 10.82 10.75
C ALA A 148 -14.87 12.22 10.22
N LEU A 149 -13.95 12.86 9.48
CA LEU A 149 -14.15 14.19 8.88
C LEU A 149 -14.70 14.15 7.44
N ALA A 150 -14.73 12.98 6.82
CA ALA A 150 -15.21 12.81 5.44
C ALA A 150 -15.94 11.47 5.31
N PRO A 151 -17.23 11.39 5.64
CA PRO A 151 -17.98 10.12 5.70
C PRO A 151 -18.05 9.35 4.38
N LYS A 152 -17.84 10.01 3.25
CA LYS A 152 -17.82 9.37 1.92
C LYS A 152 -16.51 8.62 1.64
N LEU A 153 -15.42 8.97 2.32
CA LEU A 153 -14.13 8.28 2.16
C LEU A 153 -14.14 6.98 2.97
N LYS A 154 -14.02 5.87 2.30
CA LYS A 154 -13.92 4.56 2.95
C LYS A 154 -12.48 4.23 3.29
N LEU A 155 -12.29 3.59 4.44
CA LEU A 155 -10.99 3.21 4.96
C LEU A 155 -10.86 1.70 4.94
N LEU A 156 -9.78 1.21 4.34
CA LEU A 156 -9.41 -0.19 4.32
C LEU A 156 -8.19 -0.38 5.23
N LEU A 157 -8.38 -1.12 6.31
CA LEU A 157 -7.39 -1.27 7.36
C LEU A 157 -6.56 -2.53 7.15
N ARG A 158 -5.23 -2.37 7.15
CA ARG A 158 -4.31 -3.48 7.07
C ARG A 158 -4.46 -4.40 8.28
N ASP A 159 -4.62 -5.70 8.03
CA ASP A 159 -4.45 -6.68 9.09
C ASP A 159 -2.95 -6.80 9.40
N VAL A 160 -2.52 -6.29 10.54
CA VAL A 160 -1.12 -6.22 10.93
C VAL A 160 -0.53 -7.61 11.06
N ARG A 161 -1.18 -8.49 11.84
CA ARG A 161 -0.67 -9.83 12.12
C ARG A 161 -0.57 -10.69 10.86
N LEU A 162 -1.65 -10.81 10.11
CA LEU A 162 -1.68 -11.63 8.90
C LEU A 162 -0.72 -11.13 7.82
N SER A 163 -0.58 -9.80 7.69
CA SER A 163 0.38 -9.21 6.75
C SER A 163 1.82 -9.46 7.18
N ASP A 164 2.14 -9.25 8.45
CA ASP A 164 3.48 -9.44 9.01
C ASP A 164 3.88 -10.92 9.08
N ASP A 165 2.93 -11.83 9.25
CA ASP A 165 3.20 -13.28 9.18
C ASP A 165 3.82 -13.66 7.84
N VAL A 166 3.39 -13.04 6.75
CA VAL A 166 3.92 -13.27 5.40
C VAL A 166 5.18 -12.44 5.13
N SER A 167 5.13 -11.15 5.42
CA SER A 167 6.19 -10.22 5.02
C SER A 167 7.44 -10.25 5.93
N LEU A 168 7.27 -10.58 7.21
CA LEU A 168 8.34 -10.51 8.20
C LEU A 168 8.69 -11.87 8.82
N ARG A 169 7.71 -12.72 9.09
CA ARG A 169 7.91 -13.96 9.86
C ARG A 169 8.02 -15.23 9.03
N PHE A 170 7.65 -15.20 7.76
CA PHE A 170 7.50 -16.39 6.92
C PHE A 170 8.71 -17.33 6.95
N ASN A 171 9.93 -16.80 6.88
CA ASN A 171 11.19 -17.59 6.88
C ASN A 171 11.86 -17.66 8.27
N ASN A 172 11.19 -17.24 9.32
CA ASN A 172 11.73 -17.29 10.69
C ASN A 172 11.42 -18.64 11.35
N SER A 173 12.39 -19.53 11.39
CA SER A 173 12.23 -20.87 12.01
C SER A 173 11.99 -20.84 13.52
N ASN A 174 12.23 -19.72 14.20
CA ASN A 174 11.97 -19.55 15.63
C ASN A 174 10.56 -19.01 15.91
N TRP A 175 9.81 -18.67 14.88
CA TRP A 175 8.43 -18.24 15.02
C TRP A 175 7.51 -19.44 15.21
N ASP A 176 6.61 -19.38 16.18
CA ASP A 176 5.69 -20.49 16.52
C ASP A 176 4.78 -20.90 15.35
N GLY A 177 4.51 -20.00 14.42
CA GLY A 177 3.73 -20.26 13.20
C GLY A 177 4.53 -20.89 12.05
N TYR A 178 5.83 -21.08 12.20
CA TYR A 178 6.68 -21.68 11.17
C TYR A 178 6.56 -23.22 11.15
N PRO A 179 6.53 -23.86 9.96
CA PRO A 179 6.44 -23.25 8.63
C PRO A 179 5.00 -22.86 8.29
N LEU A 180 4.83 -21.71 7.62
CA LEU A 180 3.52 -21.23 7.19
C LEU A 180 3.17 -21.78 5.82
N PHE A 181 2.06 -22.53 5.72
CA PHE A 181 1.49 -23.04 4.48
C PHE A 181 0.19 -22.32 4.13
N ALA A 182 -0.15 -22.31 2.83
CA ALA A 182 -1.31 -21.59 2.32
C ALA A 182 -2.64 -22.09 2.93
N ASP A 183 -2.81 -23.40 3.12
CA ASP A 183 -4.00 -23.99 3.72
C ASP A 183 -4.18 -23.53 5.17
N ASN A 184 -3.12 -23.54 5.97
CA ASN A 184 -3.14 -23.07 7.34
C ASN A 184 -3.46 -21.56 7.41
N TYR A 185 -2.82 -20.76 6.56
CA TYR A 185 -3.08 -19.32 6.50
C TYR A 185 -4.53 -19.00 6.15
N ILE A 186 -5.07 -19.66 5.14
CA ILE A 186 -6.47 -19.50 4.72
C ILE A 186 -7.43 -20.04 5.79
N ASN A 187 -7.09 -21.13 6.47
CA ASN A 187 -7.92 -21.64 7.60
C ASN A 187 -8.02 -20.64 8.74
N GLN A 188 -6.95 -19.94 9.06
CA GLN A 188 -6.98 -18.86 10.06
C GLN A 188 -7.95 -17.74 9.65
N ILE A 189 -7.97 -17.36 8.37
CA ILE A 189 -8.90 -16.36 7.85
C ILE A 189 -10.33 -16.90 7.90
N ALA A 190 -10.55 -18.14 7.47
CA ALA A 190 -11.87 -18.77 7.47
C ALA A 190 -12.45 -18.98 8.88
N ALA A 191 -11.60 -19.04 9.90
CA ALA A 191 -12.00 -19.17 11.29
C ALA A 191 -12.42 -17.86 11.97
N LEU A 192 -12.25 -16.71 11.29
CA LEU A 192 -12.71 -15.42 11.79
C LEU A 192 -14.25 -15.37 11.83
N PRO A 193 -14.83 -14.49 12.68
CA PRO A 193 -16.29 -14.34 12.75
C PRO A 193 -16.91 -14.09 11.38
N GLN A 194 -18.04 -14.77 11.09
CA GLN A 194 -18.68 -14.68 9.77
C GLN A 194 -19.24 -13.30 9.44
N GLU A 195 -19.52 -12.49 10.44
CA GLU A 195 -19.95 -11.08 10.28
C GLU A 195 -18.82 -10.16 9.81
N GLU A 196 -17.56 -10.56 9.97
CA GLU A 196 -16.42 -9.80 9.47
C GLU A 196 -16.37 -9.86 7.94
N GLN A 197 -16.19 -8.70 7.30
CA GLN A 197 -16.48 -8.51 5.90
C GLN A 197 -15.27 -8.62 4.99
N VAL A 198 -14.11 -8.15 5.44
CA VAL A 198 -12.94 -7.95 4.61
C VAL A 198 -11.65 -8.13 5.41
N ILE A 199 -10.66 -8.73 4.78
CA ILE A 199 -9.30 -8.83 5.34
C ILE A 199 -8.35 -8.19 4.33
N ASN A 200 -7.60 -7.19 4.78
CA ASN A 200 -6.68 -6.44 3.94
C ASN A 200 -5.25 -6.85 4.27
N ILE A 201 -4.57 -7.42 3.29
CA ILE A 201 -3.17 -7.83 3.38
C ILE A 201 -2.33 -6.86 2.57
N PHE A 202 -1.54 -6.04 3.25
CA PHE A 202 -0.66 -5.04 2.63
C PHE A 202 0.78 -5.34 3.00
N MET A 203 1.66 -5.33 2.01
CA MET A 203 3.10 -5.51 2.21
C MET A 203 3.89 -4.88 1.06
N GLU A 204 5.15 -4.66 1.30
CA GLU A 204 6.06 -4.28 0.22
C GLU A 204 6.28 -5.46 -0.73
N LEU A 205 6.34 -5.20 -2.03
CA LEU A 205 6.58 -6.25 -3.02
C LEU A 205 7.94 -6.92 -2.81
N SER A 206 8.94 -6.17 -2.33
CA SER A 206 10.28 -6.68 -2.00
C SER A 206 10.28 -7.72 -0.87
N ALA A 207 9.19 -7.86 -0.11
CA ALA A 207 9.04 -8.97 0.81
C ALA A 207 9.12 -10.32 0.08
N LEU A 208 8.65 -10.38 -1.17
CA LEU A 208 8.66 -11.57 -2.01
C LEU A 208 10.00 -11.70 -2.77
N GLY A 209 11.00 -12.22 -2.12
CA GLY A 209 12.31 -12.51 -2.71
C GLY A 209 13.50 -11.82 -2.04
N ILE A 210 13.29 -10.71 -1.30
CA ILE A 210 14.35 -10.04 -0.55
C ILE A 210 14.18 -10.29 0.96
N ALA A 211 13.11 -9.77 1.58
CA ALA A 211 12.89 -10.02 3.02
C ALA A 211 12.62 -11.50 3.29
N GLN A 212 11.84 -12.13 2.42
CA GLN A 212 11.63 -13.58 2.41
C GLN A 212 12.31 -14.11 1.14
N PRO A 213 13.49 -14.73 1.22
CA PRO A 213 14.24 -15.15 0.03
C PRO A 213 13.46 -16.20 -0.77
N LEU A 214 13.70 -16.28 -2.08
CA LEU A 214 13.02 -17.25 -2.94
C LEU A 214 13.20 -18.69 -2.49
N SER A 215 14.34 -19.00 -1.86
CA SER A 215 14.63 -20.31 -1.26
C SER A 215 13.69 -20.67 -0.09
N SER A 216 12.96 -19.71 0.47
CA SER A 216 11.95 -19.97 1.51
C SER A 216 10.67 -20.59 0.97
N ASN A 217 10.52 -20.69 -0.36
CA ASN A 217 9.29 -21.10 -1.04
C ASN A 217 8.11 -20.13 -0.84
N ILE A 218 8.40 -18.85 -0.62
CA ILE A 218 7.34 -17.82 -0.46
C ILE A 218 6.44 -17.73 -1.70
N LEU A 219 6.98 -17.90 -2.90
CA LEU A 219 6.20 -17.87 -4.12
C LEU A 219 5.30 -19.12 -4.27
N GLU A 220 5.73 -20.28 -3.79
CA GLU A 220 4.88 -21.48 -3.76
C GLU A 220 3.71 -21.32 -2.78
N PHE A 221 3.96 -20.71 -1.62
CA PHE A 221 2.91 -20.29 -0.69
C PHE A 221 1.89 -19.38 -1.39
N LEU A 222 2.36 -18.35 -2.08
CA LEU A 222 1.51 -17.39 -2.79
C LEU A 222 0.65 -18.08 -3.86
N LYS A 223 1.26 -18.94 -4.69
CA LYS A 223 0.56 -19.70 -5.75
C LYS A 223 -0.58 -20.55 -5.22
N ALA A 224 -0.45 -21.11 -4.04
CA ALA A 224 -1.44 -22.01 -3.46
C ALA A 224 -2.62 -21.27 -2.80
N LEU A 225 -2.51 -19.97 -2.53
CA LEU A 225 -3.56 -19.20 -1.86
C LEU A 225 -4.91 -19.22 -2.57
N PRO A 226 -5.01 -18.99 -3.90
CA PRO A 226 -6.31 -18.93 -4.56
C PRO A 226 -7.13 -20.21 -4.44
N ALA A 227 -6.53 -21.37 -4.61
CA ALA A 227 -7.22 -22.65 -4.49
C ALA A 227 -7.73 -22.90 -3.06
N CYS A 228 -6.88 -22.66 -2.06
CA CYS A 228 -7.26 -22.79 -0.66
C CYS A 228 -8.39 -21.84 -0.28
N ALA A 229 -8.31 -20.58 -0.73
CA ALA A 229 -9.35 -19.58 -0.49
C ALA A 229 -10.69 -19.96 -1.13
N LYS A 230 -10.66 -20.45 -2.35
CA LYS A 230 -11.86 -20.88 -3.09
C LYS A 230 -12.60 -22.01 -2.36
N GLU A 231 -11.89 -22.97 -1.81
CA GLU A 231 -12.47 -24.06 -1.02
C GLU A 231 -13.21 -23.57 0.23
N LYS A 232 -12.80 -22.43 0.79
CA LYS A 232 -13.40 -21.81 1.98
C LYS A 232 -14.44 -20.73 1.64
N GLY A 233 -14.77 -20.52 0.36
CA GLY A 233 -15.70 -19.49 -0.05
C GLY A 233 -15.19 -18.06 0.10
N ILE A 234 -13.88 -17.88 0.19
CA ILE A 234 -13.22 -16.58 0.27
C ILE A 234 -12.94 -16.08 -1.15
N THR A 235 -13.27 -14.83 -1.44
CA THR A 235 -13.03 -14.17 -2.72
C THR A 235 -11.97 -13.11 -2.61
N PHE A 236 -11.27 -12.82 -3.71
CA PHE A 236 -10.32 -11.71 -3.82
C PHE A 236 -10.99 -10.52 -4.49
N SER A 237 -10.68 -9.33 -4.02
CA SER A 237 -11.20 -8.07 -4.57
C SER A 237 -10.11 -7.00 -4.60
N THR A 238 -10.27 -6.05 -5.49
CA THR A 238 -9.43 -4.85 -5.47
C THR A 238 -10.00 -3.80 -4.49
N PRO A 239 -9.19 -2.87 -4.00
CA PRO A 239 -9.65 -1.81 -3.09
C PRO A 239 -10.85 -1.03 -3.59
N ILE A 240 -10.87 -0.62 -4.86
CA ILE A 240 -12.02 0.12 -5.40
C ILE A 240 -13.29 -0.71 -5.46
N GLU A 241 -13.20 -2.01 -5.73
CA GLU A 241 -14.36 -2.89 -5.69
C GLU A 241 -14.95 -2.96 -4.28
N ILE A 242 -14.10 -3.06 -3.26
CA ILE A 242 -14.54 -3.03 -1.86
C ILE A 242 -15.22 -1.71 -1.53
N CYS A 243 -14.62 -0.58 -1.91
CA CYS A 243 -15.21 0.73 -1.69
C CYS A 243 -16.59 0.91 -2.34
N LYS A 244 -16.79 0.30 -3.51
CA LYS A 244 -18.07 0.39 -4.22
C LYS A 244 -19.13 -0.58 -3.69
N LYS A 245 -18.72 -1.79 -3.28
CA LYS A 245 -19.64 -2.87 -2.90
C LYS A 245 -20.02 -2.87 -1.42
N MET A 246 -19.12 -2.47 -0.54
CA MET A 246 -19.32 -2.58 0.91
C MET A 246 -19.68 -1.24 1.54
N LYS A 247 -20.65 -1.28 2.42
CA LYS A 247 -21.00 -0.13 3.25
C LYS A 247 -20.05 -0.04 4.44
N SER A 248 -19.74 1.20 4.85
CA SER A 248 -19.04 1.45 6.10
C SER A 248 -19.89 1.00 7.30
N VAL A 249 -19.25 0.39 8.29
CA VAL A 249 -19.90 0.05 9.58
C VAL A 249 -19.91 1.22 10.56
N GLY A 250 -19.16 2.27 10.28
CA GLY A 250 -19.06 3.47 11.11
C GLY A 250 -17.75 4.21 10.87
N GLU A 251 -17.57 5.30 11.57
CA GLU A 251 -16.38 6.10 11.46
C GLU A 251 -15.21 5.53 12.27
N LEU A 252 -14.01 5.72 11.75
CA LEU A 252 -12.76 5.53 12.47
C LEU A 252 -12.23 6.92 12.84
N ASN A 253 -12.06 7.17 14.14
CA ASN A 253 -11.56 8.45 14.64
C ASN A 253 -10.06 8.34 14.85
N VAL A 254 -9.29 9.10 14.08
CA VAL A 254 -7.81 9.11 14.10
C VAL A 254 -7.31 10.55 14.19
N PRO A 255 -7.43 11.19 15.37
CA PRO A 255 -6.99 12.57 15.56
C PRO A 255 -5.47 12.73 15.50
N ASP A 256 -4.73 11.73 15.98
CA ASP A 256 -3.28 11.71 15.96
C ASP A 256 -2.77 10.85 14.81
N THR A 257 -1.72 11.33 14.13
CA THR A 257 -1.22 10.69 12.91
C THR A 257 -0.59 9.33 13.22
N LEU A 258 -1.05 8.31 12.51
CA LEU A 258 -0.50 6.95 12.55
C LEU A 258 0.30 6.61 11.30
N SER A 259 1.09 5.53 11.36
CA SER A 259 1.78 4.91 10.24
C SER A 259 1.90 3.40 10.45
N TRP A 260 2.51 2.68 9.51
CA TRP A 260 2.81 1.26 9.67
C TRP A 260 4.24 0.99 10.18
N VAL A 261 5.00 2.05 10.44
CA VAL A 261 6.40 1.97 10.83
C VAL A 261 6.54 1.83 12.34
N ASP A 262 7.51 1.00 12.74
CA ASP A 262 7.85 0.68 14.13
C ASP A 262 6.68 0.12 14.97
N GLU A 263 6.93 -0.16 16.24
CA GLU A 263 5.90 -0.71 17.14
C GLU A 263 4.87 0.34 17.57
N GLU A 264 5.29 1.60 17.66
CA GLU A 264 4.43 2.73 18.06
C GLU A 264 3.34 3.04 17.04
N ARG A 265 3.57 2.69 15.77
CA ARG A 265 2.63 2.96 14.67
C ARG A 265 2.25 4.44 14.56
N ASP A 266 3.20 5.32 14.79
CA ASP A 266 3.04 6.78 14.68
C ASP A 266 4.09 7.39 13.73
N VAL A 267 4.38 8.68 13.84
CA VAL A 267 5.36 9.39 13.01
C VAL A 267 6.68 9.69 13.74
N SER A 268 6.89 9.10 14.91
CA SER A 268 8.10 9.34 15.74
C SER A 268 9.39 8.91 15.04
N THR A 269 9.34 7.94 14.14
CA THR A 269 10.46 7.53 13.30
C THR A 269 11.07 8.74 12.56
N TRP A 270 10.25 9.66 12.08
CA TRP A 270 10.70 10.83 11.31
C TRP A 270 10.72 12.12 12.13
N LEU A 271 9.84 12.25 13.11
CA LEU A 271 9.62 13.49 13.87
C LEU A 271 9.74 13.32 15.39
N GLY A 272 10.36 12.25 15.86
CA GLY A 272 10.43 11.88 17.27
C GLY A 272 11.33 12.77 18.12
N ASN A 273 12.35 13.41 17.53
CA ASN A 273 13.28 14.25 18.26
C ASN A 273 13.40 15.66 17.64
N SER A 274 14.08 16.57 18.37
CA SER A 274 14.21 17.97 17.94
C SER A 274 15.01 18.14 16.66
N MET A 275 16.06 17.33 16.45
CA MET A 275 16.89 17.40 15.25
C MET A 275 16.10 16.96 14.00
N GLN A 276 15.33 15.91 14.12
CA GLN A 276 14.46 15.44 13.03
C GLN A 276 13.42 16.50 12.67
N ARG A 277 12.76 17.09 13.67
CA ARG A 277 11.78 18.16 13.45
C ARG A 277 12.41 19.41 12.83
N GLU A 278 13.60 19.79 13.27
CA GLU A 278 14.33 20.93 12.70
C GLU A 278 14.71 20.67 11.24
N ALA A 279 15.25 19.50 10.93
CA ALA A 279 15.61 19.11 9.57
C ALA A 279 14.37 19.12 8.65
N PHE A 280 13.27 18.52 9.10
CA PHE A 280 11.99 18.50 8.39
C PHE A 280 11.49 19.93 8.12
N ASN A 281 11.42 20.77 9.15
CA ASN A 281 10.94 22.14 9.01
C ASN A 281 11.83 22.96 8.06
N LYS A 282 13.14 22.78 8.14
CA LYS A 282 14.10 23.48 7.28
C LYS A 282 13.95 23.04 5.83
N LEU A 283 13.81 21.73 5.57
CA LEU A 283 13.57 21.20 4.23
C LEU A 283 12.30 21.82 3.64
N TYR A 284 11.20 21.66 4.31
CA TYR A 284 9.91 22.10 3.78
C TYR A 284 9.68 23.62 3.82
N SER A 285 10.54 24.39 4.52
CA SER A 285 10.51 25.87 4.48
C SER A 285 10.78 26.44 3.09
N VAL A 286 11.41 25.67 2.20
CA VAL A 286 11.67 26.08 0.81
C VAL A 286 10.68 25.53 -0.21
N ALA A 287 9.70 24.72 0.22
CA ALA A 287 8.74 24.06 -0.67
C ALA A 287 8.01 25.05 -1.60
N ASP A 288 7.53 26.17 -1.06
CA ASP A 288 6.84 27.19 -1.87
C ASP A 288 7.76 27.85 -2.88
N ARG A 289 9.02 28.06 -2.52
CA ARG A 289 10.02 28.62 -3.44
C ARG A 289 10.31 27.67 -4.60
N VAL A 290 10.41 26.38 -4.33
CA VAL A 290 10.58 25.34 -5.37
C VAL A 290 9.39 25.35 -6.31
N ARG A 291 8.18 25.37 -5.78
CA ARG A 291 6.95 25.42 -6.58
C ARG A 291 6.86 26.67 -7.45
N ILE A 292 7.19 27.83 -6.91
CA ILE A 292 7.16 29.12 -7.64
C ILE A 292 8.24 29.16 -8.72
N ALA A 293 9.45 28.67 -8.42
CA ALA A 293 10.55 28.64 -9.39
C ALA A 293 10.25 27.76 -10.60
N ASN A 294 9.56 26.64 -10.37
CA ASN A 294 9.16 25.67 -11.39
C ASN A 294 10.27 25.34 -12.40
N ASP A 295 11.52 25.26 -11.92
CA ASP A 295 12.68 24.87 -12.73
C ASP A 295 12.82 23.34 -12.68
N PRO A 296 12.93 22.65 -13.83
CA PRO A 296 13.00 21.19 -13.86
C PRO A 296 14.14 20.58 -13.05
N ARG A 297 15.30 21.26 -12.98
CA ARG A 297 16.45 20.76 -12.20
C ARG A 297 16.20 20.91 -10.70
N ILE A 298 15.65 22.05 -10.29
CA ILE A 298 15.28 22.28 -8.88
C ILE A 298 14.18 21.32 -8.46
N ASN A 299 13.21 21.07 -9.33
CA ASN A 299 12.13 20.10 -9.06
C ASN A 299 12.68 18.69 -8.90
N GLN A 300 13.64 18.29 -9.74
CA GLN A 300 14.29 16.97 -9.62
C GLN A 300 15.06 16.83 -8.31
N ASP A 301 15.86 17.83 -7.94
CA ASP A 301 16.60 17.85 -6.68
C ASP A 301 15.62 17.79 -5.49
N TRP A 302 14.51 18.52 -5.58
CA TRP A 302 13.46 18.50 -4.58
C TRP A 302 12.83 17.13 -4.41
N ASP A 303 12.53 16.42 -5.50
CA ASP A 303 11.96 15.06 -5.48
C ASP A 303 12.88 14.05 -4.75
N TYR A 304 14.20 14.26 -4.81
CA TYR A 304 15.16 13.41 -4.10
C TYR A 304 15.36 13.79 -2.64
N LEU A 305 15.04 15.02 -2.26
CA LEU A 305 15.25 15.49 -0.88
C LEU A 305 14.07 15.19 0.04
N GLN A 306 12.89 15.10 -0.48
CA GLN A 306 11.67 14.85 0.30
C GLN A 306 11.30 13.38 0.40
#